data_ad0f9b158ec480c83265143c84f1fd38
#
_entry.id   ad0f9b158ec480c83265143c84f1fd38
#
_cell.length_a   1.000
_cell.length_b   1.000
_cell.length_c   1.000
_cell.angle_alpha   90.00
_cell.angle_beta   90.00
_cell.angle_gamma   90.00
#
_symmetry.space_group_name_H-M   'P 1'
#
loop_
_entity.id
_entity.type
_entity.pdbx_description
1 polymer ?
#
loop_
_entity_poly.entity_id
_entity_poly.type
_entity_poly.pdbx_seq_one_letter_code
_entity_poly.pdbx_strand_id
1 'polypeptide(L)'
;IYSTFLQRAYDQVIHDIAIQKLPVIFCLDRSGLAGEDGATHHGALDISYMRCIQGMTVTAPKDGNELRDLLHTAIDNKIGPFSIRYPKDSSIIFNEGISGKVIKIGSWEVLNHGNNVVILAVGSMVNKATDIAKKLENNNMSCEVVNCRFIKPMDEHYLNNSLRNFS
;
A
#
# COMPACT_ATOMS: atom_id res chain seq x y z
N ILE A 1 14.93 -3.72 3.60
CA ILE A 1 15.42 -4.70 2.61
C ILE A 1 14.82 -4.41 1.24
N TYR A 2 15.54 -4.72 0.15
CA TYR A 2 14.95 -4.63 -1.19
C TYR A 2 13.86 -5.69 -1.37
N SER A 3 12.74 -5.28 -1.95
CA SER A 3 11.58 -6.15 -2.18
C SER A 3 11.97 -7.45 -2.90
N THR A 4 12.75 -7.36 -3.98
CA THR A 4 13.20 -8.55 -4.74
C THR A 4 14.07 -9.50 -3.91
N PHE A 5 14.91 -9.00 -3.01
CA PHE A 5 15.85 -9.84 -2.25
C PHE A 5 15.18 -10.56 -1.07
N LEU A 6 14.04 -10.08 -0.60
CA LEU A 6 13.27 -10.77 0.45
C LEU A 6 12.73 -12.13 -0.03
N GLN A 7 12.59 -12.35 -1.33
CA GLN A 7 12.16 -13.65 -1.88
C GLN A 7 13.05 -14.81 -1.39
N ARG A 8 14.35 -14.57 -1.18
CA ARG A 8 15.29 -15.59 -0.69
C ARG A 8 15.07 -15.97 0.77
N ALA A 9 14.40 -15.12 1.54
CA ALA A 9 14.09 -15.34 2.95
C ALA A 9 12.59 -15.65 3.17
N TYR A 10 11.85 -16.02 2.12
CA TYR A 10 10.41 -16.23 2.20
C TYR A 10 10.02 -17.29 3.23
N ASP A 11 10.77 -18.39 3.27
CA ASP A 11 10.58 -19.46 4.23
C ASP A 11 10.77 -18.96 5.68
N GLN A 12 11.83 -18.19 5.94
CA GLN A 12 12.10 -17.61 7.26
C GLN A 12 11.02 -16.61 7.68
N VAL A 13 10.47 -15.83 6.73
CA VAL A 13 9.35 -14.93 7.02
C VAL A 13 8.13 -15.72 7.50
N ILE A 14 7.87 -16.89 6.90
CA ILE A 14 6.76 -17.76 7.29
C ILE A 14 7.04 -18.42 8.64
N HIS A 15 8.13 -19.19 8.73
CA HIS A 15 8.40 -20.08 9.88
C HIS A 15 8.90 -19.32 11.11
N ASP A 16 9.83 -18.40 10.91
CA ASP A 16 10.50 -17.76 12.05
C ASP A 16 9.73 -16.52 12.54
N ILE A 17 8.84 -15.95 11.74
CA ILE A 17 8.14 -14.71 12.07
C ILE A 17 6.63 -14.88 12.09
N ALA A 18 6.02 -15.28 10.96
CA ALA A 18 4.56 -15.22 10.82
C ALA A 18 3.85 -16.30 11.68
N ILE A 19 4.33 -17.54 11.67
CA ILE A 19 3.79 -18.63 12.50
C ILE A 19 3.89 -18.28 13.98
N GLN A 20 4.98 -17.64 14.38
CA GLN A 20 5.20 -17.20 15.77
C GLN A 20 4.49 -15.89 16.11
N LYS A 21 3.84 -15.25 15.14
CA LYS A 21 3.12 -13.95 15.28
C LYS A 21 4.02 -12.84 15.83
N LEU A 22 5.30 -12.85 15.47
CA LEU A 22 6.23 -11.82 15.92
C LEU A 22 5.90 -10.46 15.28
N PRO A 23 5.93 -9.36 16.05
CA PRO A 23 5.62 -8.02 15.56
C PRO A 23 6.82 -7.42 14.80
N VAL A 24 7.21 -8.03 13.70
CA VAL A 24 8.31 -7.59 12.84
C VAL A 24 7.78 -6.67 11.76
N ILE A 25 8.44 -5.52 11.56
CA ILE A 25 8.11 -4.55 10.52
C ILE A 25 9.07 -4.71 9.35
N PHE A 26 8.53 -5.08 8.19
CA PHE A 26 9.28 -5.19 6.93
C PHE A 26 9.15 -3.92 6.12
N CYS A 27 10.21 -3.11 6.05
CA CYS A 27 10.30 -1.98 5.14
C CYS A 27 10.88 -2.48 3.81
N LEU A 28 10.01 -2.62 2.79
CA LEU A 28 10.35 -3.16 1.48
C LEU A 28 10.64 -2.02 0.51
N ASP A 29 11.92 -1.74 0.31
CA ASP A 29 12.41 -0.76 -0.64
C ASP A 29 12.42 -1.32 -2.08
N ARG A 30 12.40 -0.46 -3.07
CA ARG A 30 12.39 -0.80 -4.51
C ARG A 30 11.23 -1.70 -4.91
N SER A 31 10.07 -1.46 -4.31
CA SER A 31 8.85 -2.15 -4.72
C SER A 31 8.36 -1.64 -6.08
N GLY A 32 8.03 -2.55 -6.98
CA GLY A 32 7.72 -2.23 -8.36
C GLY A 32 8.97 -2.19 -9.25
N LEU A 33 8.94 -1.34 -10.27
CA LEU A 33 10.08 -1.18 -11.20
C LEU A 33 11.17 -0.32 -10.57
N ALA A 34 12.40 -0.81 -10.54
CA ALA A 34 13.55 -0.15 -9.91
C ALA A 34 14.40 0.69 -10.88
N GLY A 35 13.94 0.87 -12.12
CA GLY A 35 14.59 1.72 -13.11
C GLY A 35 16.02 1.27 -13.44
N GLU A 36 16.99 2.15 -13.20
CA GLU A 36 18.41 1.96 -13.50
C GLU A 36 19.07 0.75 -12.83
N ASP A 37 18.52 0.29 -11.70
CA ASP A 37 19.05 -0.87 -10.97
C ASP A 37 18.85 -2.18 -11.75
N GLY A 38 18.04 -2.19 -12.82
CA GLY A 38 17.84 -3.30 -13.73
C GLY A 38 16.90 -4.39 -13.25
N ALA A 39 16.73 -5.41 -14.09
CA ALA A 39 15.72 -6.47 -13.90
C ALA A 39 15.89 -7.28 -12.60
N THR A 40 17.12 -7.44 -12.11
CA THR A 40 17.40 -8.18 -10.87
C THR A 40 16.95 -7.45 -9.59
N HIS A 41 16.61 -6.17 -9.71
CA HIS A 41 16.22 -5.32 -8.58
C HIS A 41 14.73 -4.98 -8.60
N HIS A 42 13.98 -5.37 -9.62
CA HIS A 42 12.53 -5.12 -9.68
C HIS A 42 11.76 -5.88 -8.58
N GLY A 43 11.04 -5.15 -7.76
CA GLY A 43 10.19 -5.68 -6.70
C GLY A 43 8.76 -5.93 -7.18
N ALA A 44 8.59 -6.73 -8.23
CA ALA A 44 7.30 -6.95 -8.87
C ALA A 44 6.43 -8.01 -8.17
N LEU A 45 7.02 -8.89 -7.37
CA LEU A 45 6.36 -10.07 -6.81
C LEU A 45 5.99 -9.95 -5.34
N ASP A 46 6.42 -8.88 -4.66
CA ASP A 46 6.27 -8.71 -3.20
C ASP A 46 4.81 -8.76 -2.73
N ILE A 47 3.90 -8.10 -3.43
CA ILE A 47 2.47 -8.17 -3.12
C ILE A 47 1.98 -9.62 -3.15
N SER A 48 2.33 -10.36 -4.19
CA SER A 48 1.85 -11.73 -4.40
C SER A 48 2.30 -12.66 -3.28
N TYR A 49 3.59 -12.71 -2.98
CA TYR A 49 4.10 -13.65 -1.98
C TYR A 49 3.81 -13.20 -0.53
N MET A 50 3.84 -11.90 -0.23
CA MET A 50 3.52 -11.41 1.12
C MET A 50 2.04 -11.60 1.48
N ARG A 51 1.12 -11.49 0.51
CA ARG A 51 -0.29 -11.75 0.74
C ARG A 51 -0.62 -13.19 1.09
N CYS A 52 0.19 -14.15 0.63
CA CYS A 52 0.00 -15.56 0.95
C CYS A 52 0.30 -15.88 2.43
N ILE A 53 1.11 -15.06 3.10
CA ILE A 53 1.53 -15.29 4.49
C ILE A 53 0.36 -14.99 5.44
N GLN A 54 -0.07 -15.99 6.22
CA GLN A 54 -1.12 -15.82 7.21
C GLN A 54 -0.70 -14.83 8.31
N GLY A 55 -1.61 -13.93 8.72
CA GLY A 55 -1.33 -12.93 9.76
C GLY A 55 -0.47 -11.75 9.31
N MET A 56 0.08 -11.75 8.09
CA MET A 56 0.83 -10.63 7.53
C MET A 56 -0.10 -9.47 7.17
N THR A 57 0.21 -8.27 7.65
CA THR A 57 -0.37 -7.03 7.14
C THR A 57 0.49 -6.51 5.99
N VAL A 58 -0.12 -6.16 4.85
CA VAL A 58 0.60 -5.68 3.66
C VAL A 58 0.07 -4.30 3.27
N THR A 59 0.95 -3.31 3.24
CA THR A 59 0.59 -1.92 2.98
C THR A 59 1.47 -1.28 1.90
N ALA A 60 0.92 -0.25 1.24
CA ALA A 60 1.62 0.56 0.25
C ALA A 60 1.22 2.03 0.40
N PRO A 61 2.09 2.90 0.93
CA PRO A 61 1.81 4.33 1.10
C PRO A 61 1.77 5.05 -0.25
N LYS A 62 0.87 6.04 -0.37
CA LYS A 62 0.78 6.93 -1.53
C LYS A 62 1.88 8.00 -1.56
N ASP A 63 2.36 8.40 -0.38
CA ASP A 63 3.35 9.48 -0.20
C ASP A 63 4.16 9.29 1.09
N GLY A 64 5.10 10.22 1.37
CA GLY A 64 5.95 10.17 2.55
C GLY A 64 5.21 10.39 3.87
N ASN A 65 4.13 11.17 3.89
CA ASN A 65 3.31 11.35 5.08
C ASN A 65 2.59 10.05 5.45
N GLU A 66 1.99 9.38 4.47
CA GLU A 66 1.34 8.09 4.70
C GLU A 66 2.34 6.98 5.06
N LEU A 67 3.57 7.02 4.49
CA LEU A 67 4.65 6.11 4.90
C LEU A 67 4.95 6.25 6.40
N ARG A 68 5.10 7.48 6.89
CA ARG A 68 5.29 7.77 8.32
C ARG A 68 4.11 7.26 9.15
N ASP A 69 2.89 7.53 8.71
CA ASP A 69 1.67 7.15 9.43
C ASP A 69 1.50 5.61 9.48
N LEU A 70 1.83 4.91 8.40
CA LEU A 70 1.85 3.45 8.36
C LEU A 70 2.96 2.85 9.24
N LEU A 71 4.14 3.47 9.27
CA LEU A 71 5.22 3.05 10.18
C LEU A 71 4.81 3.24 11.64
N HIS A 72 4.20 4.36 11.97
CA HIS A 72 3.65 4.63 13.29
C HIS A 72 2.58 3.60 13.67
N THR A 73 1.67 3.29 12.74
CA THR A 73 0.64 2.26 12.90
C THR A 73 1.25 0.89 13.14
N ALA A 74 2.31 0.54 12.41
CA ALA A 74 3.00 -0.75 12.57
C ALA A 74 3.71 -0.89 13.93
N ILE A 75 4.29 0.21 14.45
CA ILE A 75 4.93 0.24 15.79
C ILE A 75 3.88 0.10 16.89
N ASP A 76 2.74 0.74 16.75
CA ASP A 76 1.64 0.67 17.72
C ASP A 76 0.93 -0.69 17.68
N ASN A 77 0.86 -1.32 16.49
CA ASN A 77 0.21 -2.62 16.27
C ASN A 77 1.17 -3.79 16.57
N LYS A 78 0.95 -4.46 17.69
CA LYS A 78 1.78 -5.58 18.16
C LYS A 78 1.20 -6.98 17.83
N ILE A 79 0.28 -7.07 16.86
CA ILE A 79 -0.51 -8.31 16.63
C ILE A 79 0.18 -9.31 15.70
N GLY A 80 1.24 -8.92 14.98
CA GLY A 80 1.94 -9.80 14.04
C GLY A 80 2.79 -9.03 13.03
N PRO A 81 3.31 -9.71 11.99
CA PRO A 81 4.19 -9.07 11.03
C PRO A 81 3.46 -8.05 10.16
N PHE A 82 4.15 -6.95 9.89
CA PHE A 82 3.65 -5.81 9.14
C PHE A 82 4.61 -5.44 8.02
N SER A 83 4.14 -5.33 6.80
CA SER A 83 4.93 -5.00 5.62
C SER A 83 4.52 -3.65 5.05
N ILE A 84 5.48 -2.75 4.87
CA ILE A 84 5.31 -1.46 4.21
C ILE A 84 6.19 -1.49 2.96
N ARG A 85 5.57 -1.45 1.77
CA ARG A 85 6.27 -1.47 0.49
C ARG A 85 6.26 -0.10 -0.19
N TYR A 86 7.40 0.36 -0.64
CA TYR A 86 7.55 1.66 -1.29
C TYR A 86 8.58 1.61 -2.44
N PRO A 87 8.43 2.47 -3.47
CA PRO A 87 9.35 2.52 -4.61
C PRO A 87 10.69 3.18 -4.25
N LYS A 88 11.68 3.01 -5.11
CA LYS A 88 12.88 3.87 -5.17
C LYS A 88 12.48 5.17 -5.85
N ASP A 89 11.97 6.12 -5.08
CA ASP A 89 11.50 7.41 -5.59
C ASP A 89 11.58 8.48 -4.52
N SER A 90 11.52 9.75 -4.93
CA SER A 90 11.39 10.88 -4.01
C SER A 90 9.92 11.09 -3.65
N SER A 91 9.65 11.31 -2.37
CA SER A 91 8.29 11.65 -1.95
C SER A 91 7.92 13.05 -2.41
N ILE A 92 6.80 13.18 -3.13
CA ILE A 92 6.28 14.48 -3.57
C ILE A 92 5.75 15.28 -2.36
N ILE A 93 5.24 14.59 -1.35
CA ILE A 93 4.62 15.20 -0.17
C ILE A 93 5.24 14.58 1.09
N PHE A 94 5.95 15.40 1.86
CA PHE A 94 6.44 15.05 3.18
C PHE A 94 6.53 16.30 4.07
N ASN A 95 5.75 16.31 5.14
CA ASN A 95 5.73 17.39 6.11
C ASN A 95 6.63 17.02 7.30
N GLU A 96 7.79 17.65 7.39
CA GLU A 96 8.71 17.47 8.51
C GLU A 96 8.11 18.00 9.83
N GLY A 97 8.51 17.39 10.94
CA GLY A 97 8.11 17.83 12.29
C GLY A 97 6.69 17.47 12.72
N ILE A 98 5.90 16.82 11.86
CA ILE A 98 4.57 16.34 12.22
C ILE A 98 4.66 14.89 12.72
N SER A 99 4.07 14.62 13.89
CA SER A 99 3.96 13.25 14.42
C SER A 99 3.12 12.35 13.52
N GLY A 100 3.50 11.08 13.43
CA GLY A 100 2.71 10.06 12.73
C GLY A 100 1.34 9.83 13.39
N LYS A 101 0.38 9.45 12.58
CA LYS A 101 -0.97 9.08 13.03
C LYS A 101 -1.15 7.57 12.94
N VAL A 102 -1.91 7.00 13.87
CA VAL A 102 -2.34 5.60 13.75
C VAL A 102 -3.48 5.52 12.75
N ILE A 103 -3.31 4.68 11.75
CA ILE A 103 -4.32 4.41 10.73
C ILE A 103 -5.04 3.10 11.10
N LYS A 104 -6.38 3.10 11.02
CA LYS A 104 -7.16 1.87 11.24
C LYS A 104 -6.75 0.81 10.22
N ILE A 105 -6.30 -0.35 10.70
CA ILE A 105 -5.88 -1.47 9.84
C ILE A 105 -7.05 -1.92 8.96
N GLY A 106 -6.76 -2.14 7.68
CA GLY A 106 -7.74 -2.53 6.68
C GLY A 106 -8.63 -1.39 6.18
N SER A 107 -8.34 -0.12 6.51
CA SER A 107 -9.12 1.01 6.00
C SER A 107 -8.49 1.62 4.76
N TRP A 108 -9.32 1.87 3.74
CA TRP A 108 -8.98 2.64 2.55
C TRP A 108 -9.38 4.11 2.71
N GLU A 109 -8.96 4.95 1.78
CA GLU A 109 -9.24 6.37 1.80
C GLU A 109 -9.81 6.80 0.44
N VAL A 110 -11.03 7.33 0.45
CA VAL A 110 -11.63 7.93 -0.73
C VAL A 110 -11.06 9.34 -0.88
N LEU A 111 -10.35 9.59 -1.97
CA LEU A 111 -9.70 10.88 -2.26
C LEU A 111 -10.54 11.80 -3.14
N ASN A 112 -11.32 11.21 -4.03
CA ASN A 112 -12.25 11.87 -4.90
C ASN A 112 -13.51 11.05 -5.04
N HIS A 113 -14.67 11.68 -5.03
CA HIS A 113 -15.96 11.00 -5.21
C HIS A 113 -16.41 11.10 -6.68
N GLY A 114 -17.01 10.04 -7.18
CA GLY A 114 -17.56 9.97 -8.53
C GLY A 114 -18.54 8.82 -8.68
N ASN A 115 -19.31 8.84 -9.76
CA ASN A 115 -20.40 7.88 -9.98
C ASN A 115 -20.26 7.06 -11.27
N ASN A 116 -19.40 7.48 -12.22
CA ASN A 116 -19.27 6.81 -13.50
C ASN A 116 -18.18 5.74 -13.50
N VAL A 117 -17.04 6.03 -12.83
CA VAL A 117 -15.87 5.17 -12.80
C VAL A 117 -15.27 5.19 -11.39
N VAL A 118 -14.74 4.07 -10.95
CA VAL A 118 -13.90 4.00 -9.74
C VAL A 118 -12.50 3.50 -10.12
N ILE A 119 -11.47 4.17 -9.58
CA ILE A 119 -10.07 3.74 -9.70
C ILE A 119 -9.57 3.33 -8.31
N LEU A 120 -9.34 2.03 -8.14
CA LEU A 120 -8.68 1.48 -6.96
C LEU A 120 -7.16 1.55 -7.17
N ALA A 121 -6.50 2.46 -6.49
CA ALA A 121 -5.08 2.73 -6.68
C ALA A 121 -4.24 2.31 -5.46
N VAL A 122 -3.02 1.85 -5.71
CA VAL A 122 -2.09 1.35 -4.69
C VAL A 122 -0.78 2.12 -4.73
N GLY A 123 -0.33 2.60 -3.57
CA GLY A 123 0.96 3.25 -3.40
C GLY A 123 1.13 4.49 -4.28
N SER A 124 2.29 4.67 -4.89
CA SER A 124 2.60 5.84 -5.74
C SER A 124 1.69 6.00 -6.97
N MET A 125 0.95 4.96 -7.37
CA MET A 125 -0.02 5.04 -8.45
C MET A 125 -1.25 5.88 -8.10
N VAL A 126 -1.49 6.17 -6.82
CA VAL A 126 -2.58 7.03 -6.35
C VAL A 126 -2.49 8.44 -6.95
N ASN A 127 -1.29 9.00 -7.06
CA ASN A 127 -1.09 10.31 -7.67
C ASN A 127 -1.52 10.32 -9.15
N LYS A 128 -1.12 9.27 -9.90
CA LYS A 128 -1.52 9.11 -11.31
C LYS A 128 -3.03 8.90 -11.46
N ALA A 129 -3.65 8.14 -10.55
CA ALA A 129 -5.09 7.94 -10.53
C ALA A 129 -5.84 9.26 -10.31
N THR A 130 -5.35 10.12 -9.40
CA THR A 130 -5.91 11.45 -9.16
C THR A 130 -5.81 12.35 -10.39
N ASP A 131 -4.69 12.31 -11.12
CA ASP A 131 -4.51 13.08 -12.34
C ASP A 131 -5.41 12.56 -13.49
N ILE A 132 -5.64 11.25 -13.55
CA ILE A 132 -6.57 10.65 -14.50
C ILE A 132 -8.01 11.09 -14.17
N ALA A 133 -8.41 11.07 -12.90
CA ALA A 133 -9.74 11.51 -12.48
C ALA A 133 -10.04 12.94 -12.92
N LYS A 134 -9.10 13.89 -12.72
CA LYS A 134 -9.23 15.28 -13.21
C LYS A 134 -9.42 15.36 -14.72
N LYS A 135 -8.72 14.52 -15.50
CA LYS A 135 -8.89 14.48 -16.96
C LYS A 135 -10.24 13.90 -17.37
N LEU A 136 -10.76 12.91 -16.65
CA LEU A 136 -12.09 12.34 -16.88
C LEU A 136 -13.19 13.37 -16.58
N GLU A 137 -13.08 14.13 -15.49
CA GLU A 137 -14.00 15.20 -15.13
C GLU A 137 -14.11 16.27 -16.23
N ASN A 138 -13.00 16.63 -16.87
CA ASN A 138 -13.00 17.55 -18.02
C ASN A 138 -13.79 17.01 -19.22
N ASN A 139 -14.06 15.70 -19.26
CA ASN A 139 -14.89 15.04 -20.27
C ASN A 139 -16.28 14.65 -19.73
N ASN A 140 -16.76 15.31 -18.69
CA ASN A 140 -18.05 15.07 -18.03
C ASN A 140 -18.19 13.63 -17.47
N MET A 141 -17.10 12.99 -17.11
CA MET A 141 -17.10 11.66 -16.51
C MET A 141 -16.59 11.77 -15.07
N SER A 142 -17.46 11.63 -14.09
CA SER A 142 -17.08 11.66 -12.68
C SER A 142 -16.37 10.38 -12.28
N CYS A 143 -15.23 10.50 -11.59
CA CYS A 143 -14.37 9.39 -11.24
C CYS A 143 -14.11 9.38 -9.74
N GLU A 144 -14.44 8.28 -9.08
CA GLU A 144 -14.01 8.04 -7.70
C GLU A 144 -12.57 7.51 -7.68
N VAL A 145 -11.73 8.06 -6.82
CA VAL A 145 -10.36 7.58 -6.60
C VAL A 145 -10.21 7.10 -5.17
N VAL A 146 -9.79 5.85 -5.02
CA VAL A 146 -9.61 5.20 -3.73
C VAL A 146 -8.16 4.80 -3.54
N ASN A 147 -7.57 5.27 -2.46
CA ASN A 147 -6.26 4.85 -2.00
C ASN A 147 -6.35 3.53 -1.22
N CYS A 148 -6.01 2.43 -1.88
CA CYS A 148 -6.00 1.08 -1.30
C CYS A 148 -4.71 0.82 -0.51
N ARG A 149 -4.42 1.68 0.47
CA ARG A 149 -3.18 1.63 1.28
C ARG A 149 -2.96 0.33 2.04
N PHE A 150 -4.02 -0.38 2.41
CA PHE A 150 -3.98 -1.75 2.91
C PHE A 150 -4.33 -2.73 1.80
N ILE A 151 -3.34 -3.53 1.39
CA ILE A 151 -3.50 -4.59 0.40
C ILE A 151 -3.99 -5.87 1.10
N LYS A 152 -3.58 -6.03 2.38
CA LYS A 152 -4.04 -7.08 3.29
C LYS A 152 -3.98 -6.57 4.73
N PRO A 153 -5.10 -6.62 5.48
CA PRO A 153 -6.45 -6.93 4.98
C PRO A 153 -6.98 -5.83 4.05
N MET A 154 -7.83 -6.18 3.11
CA MET A 154 -8.56 -5.22 2.27
C MET A 154 -9.68 -4.55 3.07
N ASP A 155 -10.16 -3.40 2.61
CA ASP A 155 -11.34 -2.74 3.17
C ASP A 155 -12.63 -3.42 2.69
N GLU A 156 -13.05 -4.44 3.42
CA GLU A 156 -14.26 -5.19 3.12
C GLU A 156 -15.52 -4.32 3.20
N HIS A 157 -15.52 -3.30 4.08
CA HIS A 157 -16.65 -2.39 4.19
C HIS A 157 -16.80 -1.58 2.90
N TYR A 158 -15.71 -1.01 2.39
CA TYR A 158 -15.72 -0.29 1.11
C TYR A 158 -16.15 -1.20 -0.04
N LEU A 159 -15.54 -2.39 -0.14
CA LEU A 159 -15.82 -3.35 -1.22
C LEU A 159 -17.29 -3.79 -1.24
N ASN A 160 -17.88 -4.04 -0.09
CA ASN A 160 -19.26 -4.53 0.01
C ASN A 160 -20.33 -3.46 -0.15
N ASN A 161 -20.03 -2.21 0.24
CA ASN A 161 -21.03 -1.14 0.32
C ASN A 161 -20.87 -0.09 -0.78
N SER A 162 -19.66 0.25 -1.16
CA SER A 162 -19.41 1.37 -2.10
C SER A 162 -19.29 0.92 -3.54
N LEU A 163 -18.61 -0.22 -3.81
CA LEU A 163 -18.46 -0.72 -5.19
C LEU A 163 -19.78 -1.09 -5.86
N ARG A 164 -20.80 -1.43 -5.10
CA ARG A 164 -22.13 -1.76 -5.66
C ARG A 164 -22.82 -0.59 -6.36
N ASN A 165 -22.34 0.62 -6.14
CA ASN A 165 -22.90 1.83 -6.77
C ASN A 165 -22.35 2.07 -8.18
N PHE A 166 -21.36 1.32 -8.59
CA PHE A 166 -20.78 1.36 -9.92
C PHE A 166 -21.28 0.17 -10.73
N SER A 167 -22.03 0.44 -11.77
CA SER A 167 -22.62 -0.55 -12.69
C SER A 167 -21.78 -0.74 -13.95
#